data_b9813af83c9e050494c94d81b198ec6d
#
_entry.id   b9813af83c9e050494c94d81b198ec6d
#
_cell.length_a   1.000
_cell.length_b   1.000
_cell.length_c   1.000
_cell.angle_alpha   90.00
_cell.angle_beta   90.00
_cell.angle_gamma   90.00
#
_symmetry.space_group_name_H-M   'P 1'
#
loop_
_entity.id
_entity.type
_entity.pdbx_description
1 polymer ?
#
loop_
_entity_poly.entity_id
_entity_poly.type
_entity_poly.pdbx_seq_one_letter_code
_entity_poly.pdbx_strand_id
1 'polypeptide(L)'
;VQTCALPICEFEVIANEVVKEVSKIPENIIIDINARIVNLYEHTVMVTLVSVFVARLLHLDQVRQYNIAVGALLHDLGLRYITTGYVNRDWEKEDPIEAFEYKKHTILGYSALDEESWIPEVSKKMVLFHHERLDGSGFPMRRRDFAMECRIIQACDAFDSYITGMECIRIPLQDAIGKIQEGIIHKYDRKVVETLLSKIAYYPVGTVVKMSNQAEGIVVLQTEDPKCPVVLDFHSGESEKKYNLMLQKDIS
;
A
#
# COMPACT_ATOMS: atom_id res chain seq x y z
N VAL A 1 -13.30 -18.75 28.59
CA VAL A 1 -12.74 -17.96 27.49
C VAL A 1 -12.79 -18.87 26.29
N GLN A 2 -13.80 -18.71 25.41
CA GLN A 2 -13.82 -19.39 24.13
C GLN A 2 -12.70 -18.78 23.29
N THR A 3 -11.64 -19.52 23.07
CA THR A 3 -10.66 -19.24 22.02
C THR A 3 -11.41 -19.33 20.70
N CYS A 4 -11.73 -18.19 20.12
CA CYS A 4 -12.21 -18.14 18.75
C CYS A 4 -11.00 -18.52 17.90
N ALA A 5 -10.82 -19.80 17.62
CA ALA A 5 -9.84 -20.24 16.64
C ALA A 5 -10.19 -19.50 15.32
N LEU A 6 -9.23 -18.77 14.79
CA LEU A 6 -9.38 -18.18 13.46
C LEU A 6 -9.72 -19.35 12.51
N PRO A 7 -10.66 -19.21 11.59
CA PRO A 7 -11.02 -20.26 10.64
C PRO A 7 -9.85 -20.49 9.68
N ILE A 8 -8.89 -21.30 10.11
CA ILE A 8 -7.59 -21.59 9.48
C ILE A 8 -7.75 -21.88 7.99
N CYS A 9 -8.68 -22.78 7.66
CA CYS A 9 -8.91 -23.18 6.26
C CYS A 9 -9.33 -22.02 5.35
N GLU A 10 -10.01 -21.01 5.88
CA GLU A 10 -10.49 -19.87 5.09
C GLU A 10 -9.33 -18.91 4.76
N PHE A 11 -8.45 -18.62 5.70
CA PHE A 11 -7.30 -17.73 5.46
C PHE A 11 -6.29 -18.33 4.48
N GLU A 12 -6.00 -19.62 4.58
CA GLU A 12 -5.15 -20.34 3.62
C GLU A 12 -5.74 -20.29 2.20
N VAL A 13 -7.04 -20.51 2.08
CA VAL A 13 -7.76 -20.44 0.79
C VAL A 13 -7.69 -19.04 0.23
N ILE A 14 -7.99 -18.00 1.03
CA ILE A 14 -7.95 -16.61 0.60
C ILE A 14 -6.53 -16.21 0.14
N ALA A 15 -5.49 -16.54 0.92
CA ALA A 15 -4.12 -16.22 0.58
C ALA A 15 -3.68 -16.88 -0.75
N ASN A 16 -4.03 -18.13 -0.96
CA ASN A 16 -3.77 -18.85 -2.21
C ASN A 16 -4.54 -18.25 -3.40
N GLU A 17 -5.82 -17.89 -3.22
CA GLU A 17 -6.60 -17.24 -4.28
C GLU A 17 -6.02 -15.85 -4.61
N VAL A 18 -5.58 -15.06 -3.63
CA VAL A 18 -4.90 -13.78 -3.88
C VAL A 18 -3.66 -13.99 -4.76
N VAL A 19 -2.78 -14.92 -4.42
CA VAL A 19 -1.57 -15.21 -5.22
C VAL A 19 -1.93 -15.64 -6.63
N LYS A 20 -2.92 -16.52 -6.77
CA LYS A 20 -3.42 -17.01 -8.06
C LYS A 20 -4.03 -15.89 -8.90
N GLU A 21 -4.89 -15.04 -8.34
CA GLU A 21 -5.50 -13.94 -9.09
C GLU A 21 -4.47 -12.86 -9.47
N VAL A 22 -3.57 -12.50 -8.55
CA VAL A 22 -2.47 -11.57 -8.85
C VAL A 22 -1.54 -12.12 -9.94
N SER A 23 -1.34 -13.44 -10.02
CA SER A 23 -0.51 -14.05 -11.08
C SER A 23 -1.07 -13.85 -12.50
N LYS A 24 -2.37 -13.60 -12.64
CA LYS A 24 -3.04 -13.33 -13.92
C LYS A 24 -2.97 -11.87 -14.37
N ILE A 25 -2.65 -10.96 -13.46
CA ILE A 25 -2.57 -9.53 -13.76
C ILE A 25 -1.36 -9.28 -14.68
N PRO A 26 -1.51 -8.59 -15.82
CA PRO A 26 -0.37 -8.23 -16.66
C PRO A 26 0.64 -7.36 -15.93
N GLU A 27 1.94 -7.58 -16.12
CA GLU A 27 2.99 -6.82 -15.45
C GLU A 27 3.07 -5.35 -15.88
N ASN A 28 2.54 -5.02 -17.05
CA ASN A 28 2.49 -3.65 -17.57
C ASN A 28 1.23 -2.87 -17.14
N ILE A 29 0.38 -3.43 -16.30
CA ILE A 29 -0.80 -2.72 -15.81
C ILE A 29 -0.37 -1.53 -14.92
N ILE A 30 -1.13 -0.45 -15.02
CA ILE A 30 -1.05 0.68 -14.10
C ILE A 30 -2.27 0.62 -13.18
N ILE A 31 -2.02 0.66 -11.88
CA ILE A 31 -3.04 0.63 -10.84
C ILE A 31 -3.58 2.05 -10.68
N ASP A 32 -4.86 2.21 -10.94
CA ASP A 32 -5.56 3.49 -10.85
C ASP A 32 -6.23 3.58 -9.46
N ILE A 33 -5.62 4.34 -8.56
CA ILE A 33 -6.08 4.49 -7.19
C ILE A 33 -6.62 5.90 -6.99
N ASN A 34 -7.92 6.02 -6.71
CA ASN A 34 -8.52 7.28 -6.30
C ASN A 34 -8.49 7.42 -4.77
N ALA A 35 -8.32 8.65 -4.29
CA ALA A 35 -8.45 8.96 -2.87
C ALA A 35 -9.87 8.58 -2.40
N ARG A 36 -9.97 7.75 -1.36
CA ARG A 36 -11.22 7.24 -0.83
C ARG A 36 -11.18 7.18 0.69
N ILE A 37 -12.35 7.22 1.30
CA ILE A 37 -12.49 6.82 2.71
C ILE A 37 -12.63 5.31 2.70
N VAL A 38 -11.79 4.65 3.48
CA VAL A 38 -11.78 3.19 3.59
C VAL A 38 -12.06 2.76 5.02
N ASN A 39 -12.55 1.55 5.16
CA ASN A 39 -12.56 0.81 6.40
C ASN A 39 -11.35 -0.14 6.46
N LEU A 40 -11.12 -0.75 7.61
CA LEU A 40 -10.02 -1.68 7.84
C LEU A 40 -9.98 -2.83 6.81
N TYR A 41 -11.14 -3.35 6.39
CA TYR A 41 -11.19 -4.47 5.44
C TYR A 41 -10.70 -4.06 4.04
N GLU A 42 -11.13 -2.89 3.55
CA GLU A 42 -10.69 -2.37 2.25
C GLU A 42 -9.20 -2.05 2.25
N HIS A 43 -8.69 -1.46 3.33
CA HIS A 43 -7.27 -1.24 3.55
C HIS A 43 -6.49 -2.56 3.50
N THR A 44 -6.87 -3.53 4.32
CA THR A 44 -6.23 -4.85 4.38
C THR A 44 -6.20 -5.54 3.01
N VAL A 45 -7.31 -5.50 2.27
CA VAL A 45 -7.38 -6.09 0.91
C VAL A 45 -6.43 -5.38 -0.04
N MET A 46 -6.41 -4.04 -0.05
CA MET A 46 -5.54 -3.27 -0.94
C MET A 46 -4.07 -3.47 -0.62
N VAL A 47 -3.69 -3.40 0.65
CA VAL A 47 -2.31 -3.66 1.08
C VAL A 47 -1.89 -5.07 0.68
N THR A 48 -2.77 -6.07 0.84
CA THR A 48 -2.48 -7.46 0.45
C THR A 48 -2.26 -7.59 -1.06
N LEU A 49 -3.19 -7.10 -1.88
CA LEU A 49 -3.10 -7.20 -3.33
C LEU A 49 -1.86 -6.50 -3.88
N VAL A 50 -1.60 -5.28 -3.41
CA VAL A 50 -0.45 -4.48 -3.86
C VAL A 50 0.87 -5.11 -3.40
N SER A 51 0.94 -5.62 -2.15
CA SER A 51 2.15 -6.28 -1.64
C SER A 51 2.50 -7.55 -2.41
N VAL A 52 1.50 -8.40 -2.72
CA VAL A 52 1.71 -9.61 -3.52
C VAL A 52 2.09 -9.25 -4.96
N PHE A 53 1.49 -8.21 -5.54
CA PHE A 53 1.83 -7.75 -6.89
C PHE A 53 3.28 -7.20 -6.95
N VAL A 54 3.68 -6.38 -5.98
CA VAL A 54 5.08 -5.90 -5.85
C VAL A 54 6.04 -7.07 -5.66
N ALA A 55 5.69 -8.05 -4.82
CA ALA A 55 6.51 -9.25 -4.61
C ALA A 55 6.72 -10.04 -5.92
N ARG A 56 5.68 -10.19 -6.73
CA ARG A 56 5.76 -10.83 -8.04
C ARG A 56 6.67 -10.05 -9.00
N LEU A 57 6.53 -8.73 -9.09
CA LEU A 57 7.39 -7.87 -9.91
C LEU A 57 8.85 -7.88 -9.46
N LEU A 58 9.10 -8.13 -8.17
CA LEU A 58 10.43 -8.36 -7.61
C LEU A 58 10.93 -9.80 -7.81
N HIS A 59 10.18 -10.64 -8.55
CA HIS A 59 10.50 -12.03 -8.86
C HIS A 59 10.65 -12.92 -7.62
N LEU A 60 9.92 -12.66 -6.55
CA LEU A 60 9.83 -13.57 -5.42
C LEU A 60 9.04 -14.82 -5.82
N ASP A 61 9.48 -15.98 -5.34
CA ASP A 61 8.80 -17.25 -5.62
C ASP A 61 7.40 -17.33 -5.00
N GLN A 62 6.63 -18.34 -5.40
CA GLN A 62 5.24 -18.49 -4.95
C GLN A 62 5.10 -18.69 -3.44
N VAL A 63 6.07 -19.35 -2.78
CA VAL A 63 6.05 -19.54 -1.33
C VAL A 63 6.18 -18.20 -0.62
N ARG A 64 7.10 -17.36 -1.08
CA ARG A 64 7.28 -16.02 -0.52
C ARG A 64 6.09 -15.10 -0.81
N GLN A 65 5.49 -15.18 -2.00
CA GLN A 65 4.26 -14.46 -2.33
C GLN A 65 3.10 -14.89 -1.42
N TYR A 66 2.95 -16.20 -1.16
CA TYR A 66 1.98 -16.72 -0.20
C TYR A 66 2.23 -16.20 1.22
N ASN A 67 3.48 -16.22 1.68
CA ASN A 67 3.85 -15.69 2.99
C ASN A 67 3.49 -14.20 3.13
N ILE A 68 3.68 -13.42 2.06
CA ILE A 68 3.29 -12.01 2.01
C ILE A 68 1.78 -11.87 2.04
N ALA A 69 1.03 -12.68 1.30
CA ALA A 69 -0.43 -12.65 1.33
C ALA A 69 -0.96 -12.90 2.75
N VAL A 70 -0.47 -13.95 3.43
CA VAL A 70 -0.86 -14.26 4.82
C VAL A 70 -0.49 -13.13 5.77
N GLY A 71 0.75 -12.63 5.70
CA GLY A 71 1.21 -11.55 6.58
C GLY A 71 0.43 -10.24 6.38
N ALA A 72 0.14 -9.89 5.12
CA ALA A 72 -0.61 -8.67 4.80
C ALA A 72 -2.10 -8.79 5.16
N LEU A 73 -2.72 -9.96 5.02
CA LEU A 73 -4.10 -10.19 5.49
C LEU A 73 -4.25 -10.03 7.01
N LEU A 74 -3.18 -10.25 7.77
CA LEU A 74 -3.20 -10.27 9.22
C LEU A 74 -2.48 -9.08 9.87
N HIS A 75 -1.84 -8.19 9.10
CA HIS A 75 -0.93 -7.17 9.65
C HIS A 75 -1.58 -6.31 10.74
N ASP A 76 -2.82 -5.94 10.53
CA ASP A 76 -3.61 -5.07 11.40
C ASP A 76 -4.54 -5.82 12.37
N LEU A 77 -4.40 -7.14 12.50
CA LEU A 77 -5.22 -7.94 13.42
C LEU A 77 -5.24 -7.36 14.84
N GLY A 78 -4.14 -6.76 15.25
CA GLY A 78 -3.98 -6.19 16.58
C GLY A 78 -4.82 -4.95 16.86
N LEU A 79 -5.29 -4.23 15.83
CA LEU A 79 -6.17 -3.06 16.00
C LEU A 79 -7.48 -3.39 16.72
N ARG A 80 -7.93 -4.65 16.64
CA ARG A 80 -9.11 -5.12 17.39
C ARG A 80 -8.93 -5.15 18.91
N TYR A 81 -7.70 -5.10 19.39
CA TYR A 81 -7.36 -5.19 20.81
C TYR A 81 -7.01 -3.85 21.44
N ILE A 82 -6.97 -2.77 20.68
CA ILE A 82 -6.76 -1.40 21.18
C ILE A 82 -8.09 -0.67 21.30
N THR A 83 -8.12 0.37 22.15
CA THR A 83 -9.32 1.18 22.38
C THR A 83 -9.21 2.57 21.77
N THR A 84 -8.01 3.00 21.42
CA THR A 84 -7.74 4.29 20.77
C THR A 84 -8.17 4.26 19.30
N GLY A 85 -8.86 5.32 18.86
CA GLY A 85 -9.17 5.51 17.44
C GLY A 85 -7.89 5.77 16.64
N TYR A 86 -7.79 5.21 15.44
CA TYR A 86 -6.56 5.24 14.63
C TYR A 86 -6.75 5.88 13.26
N VAL A 87 -7.98 6.15 12.83
CA VAL A 87 -8.25 6.72 11.51
C VAL A 87 -8.03 8.23 11.51
N ASN A 88 -7.30 8.72 10.53
CA ASN A 88 -7.02 10.14 10.27
C ASN A 88 -6.39 10.87 11.48
N ARG A 89 -5.39 10.24 12.09
CA ARG A 89 -4.69 10.71 13.30
C ARG A 89 -3.27 11.17 12.99
N ASP A 90 -2.83 12.23 13.67
CA ASP A 90 -1.45 12.74 13.63
C ASP A 90 -0.71 12.33 14.93
N TRP A 91 -0.11 11.15 14.90
CA TRP A 91 0.53 10.56 16.09
C TRP A 91 1.68 11.38 16.68
N GLU A 92 2.21 12.36 15.93
CA GLU A 92 3.22 13.30 16.45
C GLU A 92 2.60 14.39 17.32
N LYS A 93 1.30 14.68 17.12
CA LYS A 93 0.54 15.70 17.86
C LYS A 93 -0.44 15.13 18.89
N GLU A 94 -0.67 13.82 18.83
CA GLU A 94 -1.58 13.15 19.75
C GLU A 94 -0.97 12.99 21.16
N ASP A 95 -1.83 12.74 22.13
CA ASP A 95 -1.40 12.41 23.50
C ASP A 95 -0.43 11.21 23.47
N PRO A 96 0.73 11.30 24.16
CA PRO A 96 1.71 10.21 24.18
C PRO A 96 1.16 8.87 24.67
N ILE A 97 0.13 8.87 25.53
CA ILE A 97 -0.51 7.65 26.03
C ILE A 97 -1.35 7.02 24.91
N GLU A 98 -2.12 7.83 24.16
CA GLU A 98 -2.89 7.35 23.00
C GLU A 98 -1.97 6.84 21.88
N ALA A 99 -0.90 7.58 21.59
CA ALA A 99 0.10 7.14 20.61
C ALA A 99 0.79 5.84 21.02
N PHE A 100 1.05 5.64 22.32
CA PHE A 100 1.59 4.39 22.83
C PHE A 100 0.57 3.26 22.76
N GLU A 101 -0.70 3.53 23.11
CA GLU A 101 -1.79 2.55 23.01
C GLU A 101 -1.96 2.05 21.56
N TYR A 102 -2.00 2.98 20.60
CA TYR A 102 -2.04 2.63 19.18
C TYR A 102 -0.88 1.70 18.77
N LYS A 103 0.36 2.04 19.13
CA LYS A 103 1.55 1.27 18.75
C LYS A 103 1.56 -0.16 19.27
N LYS A 104 0.78 -0.47 20.29
CA LYS A 104 0.67 -1.84 20.83
C LYS A 104 0.05 -2.82 19.84
N HIS A 105 -0.74 -2.36 18.84
CA HIS A 105 -1.44 -3.28 17.94
C HIS A 105 -0.48 -4.24 17.24
N THR A 106 0.73 -3.83 16.89
CA THR A 106 1.74 -4.69 16.26
C THR A 106 2.14 -5.87 17.15
N ILE A 107 2.37 -5.60 18.44
CA ILE A 107 2.73 -6.62 19.44
C ILE A 107 1.51 -7.50 19.76
N LEU A 108 0.33 -6.89 19.93
CA LEU A 108 -0.90 -7.62 20.24
C LEU A 108 -1.31 -8.53 19.09
N GLY A 109 -1.17 -8.05 17.84
CA GLY A 109 -1.40 -8.86 16.65
C GLY A 109 -0.44 -10.04 16.56
N TYR A 110 0.86 -9.79 16.73
CA TYR A 110 1.87 -10.85 16.75
C TYR A 110 1.60 -11.88 17.85
N SER A 111 1.32 -11.43 19.08
CA SER A 111 1.05 -12.33 20.21
C SER A 111 -0.22 -13.17 20.00
N ALA A 112 -1.23 -12.62 19.32
CA ALA A 112 -2.44 -13.37 18.98
C ALA A 112 -2.19 -14.52 17.97
N LEU A 113 -1.09 -14.45 17.23
CA LEU A 113 -0.69 -15.44 16.22
C LEU A 113 0.40 -16.41 16.69
N ASP A 114 0.95 -16.21 17.89
CA ASP A 114 2.15 -16.92 18.35
C ASP A 114 1.95 -18.46 18.38
N GLU A 115 0.79 -18.91 18.85
CA GLU A 115 0.44 -20.33 18.93
C GLU A 115 -0.07 -20.93 17.61
N GLU A 116 -0.28 -20.10 16.57
CA GLU A 116 -0.82 -20.55 15.28
C GLU A 116 0.29 -21.14 14.40
N SER A 117 0.45 -22.48 14.44
CA SER A 117 1.54 -23.19 13.75
C SER A 117 1.43 -23.19 12.23
N TRP A 118 0.24 -22.94 11.66
CA TRP A 118 0.01 -22.87 10.21
C TRP A 118 0.50 -21.56 9.60
N ILE A 119 0.65 -20.49 10.41
CA ILE A 119 1.11 -19.18 9.92
C ILE A 119 2.63 -19.20 9.80
N PRO A 120 3.19 -18.94 8.61
CA PRO A 120 4.62 -18.85 8.42
C PRO A 120 5.27 -17.82 9.36
N GLU A 121 6.41 -18.15 9.92
CA GLU A 121 7.11 -17.28 10.87
C GLU A 121 7.44 -15.89 10.30
N VAL A 122 7.73 -15.80 9.00
CA VAL A 122 7.97 -14.52 8.33
C VAL A 122 6.69 -13.69 8.23
N SER A 123 5.52 -14.33 8.08
CA SER A 123 4.21 -13.66 8.07
C SER A 123 3.88 -13.09 9.45
N LYS A 124 4.15 -13.83 10.53
CA LYS A 124 4.04 -13.30 11.91
C LYS A 124 4.97 -12.08 12.12
N LYS A 125 6.20 -12.16 11.61
CA LYS A 125 7.13 -11.01 11.65
C LYS A 125 6.66 -9.81 10.83
N MET A 126 5.94 -10.02 9.75
CA MET A 126 5.31 -8.93 9.01
C MET A 126 4.29 -8.20 9.88
N VAL A 127 3.43 -8.92 10.61
CA VAL A 127 2.49 -8.33 11.58
C VAL A 127 3.21 -7.50 12.65
N LEU A 128 4.33 -7.99 13.17
CA LEU A 128 5.09 -7.29 14.19
C LEU A 128 5.83 -6.05 13.65
N PHE A 129 6.29 -6.09 12.39
CA PHE A 129 7.29 -5.13 11.88
C PHE A 129 6.79 -4.24 10.74
N HIS A 130 5.49 -4.22 10.38
CA HIS A 130 5.00 -3.40 9.27
C HIS A 130 5.18 -1.88 9.51
N HIS A 131 5.21 -1.45 10.75
CA HIS A 131 5.52 -0.06 11.11
C HIS A 131 6.99 0.22 11.43
N GLU A 132 7.87 -0.76 11.33
CA GLU A 132 9.29 -0.50 11.44
C GLU A 132 9.83 0.22 10.20
N ARG A 133 10.98 0.88 10.35
CA ARG A 133 11.65 1.63 9.27
C ARG A 133 13.14 1.31 9.27
N LEU A 134 13.77 1.33 8.10
CA LEU A 134 15.19 0.97 7.95
C LEU A 134 16.15 1.90 8.71
N ASP A 135 15.74 3.13 9.01
CA ASP A 135 16.49 4.07 9.84
C ASP A 135 16.29 3.87 11.36
N GLY A 136 15.41 2.96 11.75
CA GLY A 136 15.04 2.71 13.15
C GLY A 136 14.11 3.76 13.76
N SER A 137 13.48 4.61 12.94
CA SER A 137 12.46 5.56 13.39
C SER A 137 11.09 4.91 13.63
N GLY A 138 10.92 3.65 13.21
CA GLY A 138 9.67 2.89 13.34
C GLY A 138 9.44 2.32 14.75
N PHE A 139 8.46 1.45 14.85
CA PHE A 139 8.09 0.75 16.07
C PHE A 139 7.64 -0.70 15.73
N PRO A 140 7.60 -1.63 16.69
CA PRO A 140 7.73 -1.45 18.13
C PRO A 140 9.17 -1.55 18.65
N MET A 141 10.10 -2.15 17.89
CA MET A 141 11.43 -2.52 18.38
C MET A 141 12.57 -1.64 17.84
N ARG A 142 12.28 -0.71 16.94
CA ARG A 142 13.25 0.17 16.27
C ARG A 142 14.37 -0.59 15.56
N ARG A 143 14.03 -1.72 14.96
CA ARG A 143 14.95 -2.53 14.17
C ARG A 143 15.27 -1.85 12.85
N ARG A 144 16.36 -2.30 12.22
CA ARG A 144 16.84 -1.77 10.91
C ARG A 144 17.07 -2.86 9.87
N ASP A 145 17.00 -4.12 10.29
CA ASP A 145 17.22 -5.26 9.40
C ASP A 145 15.98 -6.14 9.36
N PHE A 146 15.49 -6.38 8.13
CA PHE A 146 14.23 -7.07 7.87
C PHE A 146 14.34 -7.96 6.64
N ALA A 147 13.60 -9.08 6.65
CA ALA A 147 13.33 -9.86 5.45
C ALA A 147 12.62 -9.00 4.39
N MET A 148 12.77 -9.36 3.13
CA MET A 148 12.16 -8.62 2.00
C MET A 148 10.64 -8.53 2.13
N GLU A 149 10.00 -9.56 2.67
CA GLU A 149 8.55 -9.61 2.94
C GLU A 149 8.11 -8.46 3.85
N CYS A 150 8.87 -8.21 4.92
CA CYS A 150 8.61 -7.08 5.82
C CYS A 150 8.84 -5.73 5.14
N ARG A 151 9.89 -5.61 4.30
CA ARG A 151 10.18 -4.35 3.58
C ARG A 151 9.08 -4.03 2.57
N ILE A 152 8.48 -5.05 1.95
CA ILE A 152 7.37 -4.87 1.01
C ILE A 152 6.14 -4.32 1.74
N ILE A 153 5.71 -4.95 2.83
CA ILE A 153 4.53 -4.49 3.55
C ILE A 153 4.73 -3.10 4.15
N GLN A 154 5.92 -2.79 4.69
CA GLN A 154 6.25 -1.48 5.23
C GLN A 154 6.00 -0.32 4.24
N ALA A 155 6.29 -0.53 2.96
CA ALA A 155 6.09 0.49 1.94
C ALA A 155 4.65 0.51 1.40
N CYS A 156 4.05 -0.65 1.17
CA CYS A 156 2.70 -0.76 0.61
C CYS A 156 1.64 -0.28 1.60
N ASP A 157 1.75 -0.67 2.87
CA ASP A 157 0.90 -0.22 3.96
C ASP A 157 1.01 1.30 4.17
N ALA A 158 2.22 1.83 4.33
CA ALA A 158 2.41 3.27 4.50
C ALA A 158 1.85 4.09 3.33
N PHE A 159 1.98 3.60 2.09
CA PHE A 159 1.42 4.26 0.92
C PHE A 159 -0.10 4.28 0.95
N ASP A 160 -0.75 3.13 1.21
CA ASP A 160 -2.22 3.06 1.30
C ASP A 160 -2.73 3.91 2.47
N SER A 161 -2.08 3.86 3.63
CA SER A 161 -2.42 4.69 4.80
C SER A 161 -2.37 6.19 4.48
N TYR A 162 -1.39 6.67 3.70
CA TYR A 162 -1.32 8.08 3.31
C TYR A 162 -2.51 8.52 2.45
N ILE A 163 -2.97 7.70 1.52
CA ILE A 163 -4.08 8.07 0.61
C ILE A 163 -5.47 7.81 1.19
N THR A 164 -5.57 6.99 2.22
CA THR A 164 -6.85 6.60 2.84
C THR A 164 -7.09 7.27 4.19
N GLY A 165 -6.03 7.64 4.90
CA GLY A 165 -6.10 8.10 6.28
C GLY A 165 -6.22 6.96 7.28
N MET A 166 -6.01 5.71 6.87
CA MET A 166 -5.87 4.60 7.80
C MET A 166 -4.58 4.82 8.59
N GLU A 167 -4.65 4.85 9.91
CA GLU A 167 -3.51 4.98 10.82
C GLU A 167 -2.67 6.27 10.71
N CYS A 168 -2.97 7.20 9.82
CA CYS A 168 -2.30 8.50 9.72
C CYS A 168 -3.23 9.58 9.16
N ILE A 169 -2.78 10.82 9.07
CA ILE A 169 -3.51 11.88 8.36
C ILE A 169 -3.52 11.58 6.86
N ARG A 170 -4.73 11.58 6.28
CA ARG A 170 -4.92 11.45 4.85
C ARG A 170 -4.34 12.66 4.11
N ILE A 171 -3.60 12.39 3.04
CA ILE A 171 -3.02 13.41 2.16
C ILE A 171 -3.40 13.14 0.70
N PRO A 172 -3.31 14.15 -0.18
CA PRO A 172 -3.49 13.96 -1.62
C PRO A 172 -2.52 12.91 -2.19
N LEU A 173 -2.93 12.22 -3.26
CA LEU A 173 -2.13 11.17 -3.89
C LEU A 173 -0.73 11.65 -4.30
N GLN A 174 -0.63 12.87 -4.84
CA GLN A 174 0.65 13.44 -5.26
C GLN A 174 1.62 13.61 -4.07
N ASP A 175 1.08 14.09 -2.93
CA ASP A 175 1.85 14.25 -1.70
C ASP A 175 2.24 12.89 -1.12
N ALA A 176 1.36 11.88 -1.21
CA ALA A 176 1.65 10.51 -0.79
C ALA A 176 2.79 9.89 -1.61
N ILE A 177 2.75 10.06 -2.93
CA ILE A 177 3.84 9.64 -3.83
C ILE A 177 5.15 10.34 -3.45
N GLY A 178 5.12 11.66 -3.25
CA GLY A 178 6.30 12.44 -2.81
C GLY A 178 6.84 11.92 -1.48
N LYS A 179 5.97 11.71 -0.50
CA LYS A 179 6.35 11.28 0.86
C LYS A 179 6.96 9.89 0.88
N ILE A 180 6.43 8.94 0.09
CA ILE A 180 7.03 7.61 -0.01
C ILE A 180 8.36 7.62 -0.76
N GLN A 181 8.51 8.48 -1.78
CA GLN A 181 9.78 8.68 -2.50
C GLN A 181 10.87 9.28 -1.61
N GLU A 182 10.55 10.29 -0.80
CA GLU A 182 11.47 10.84 0.20
C GLU A 182 11.91 9.77 1.21
N GLY A 183 11.01 8.87 1.57
CA GLY A 183 11.29 7.74 2.46
C GLY A 183 12.35 6.76 1.94
N ILE A 184 12.64 6.72 0.64
CA ILE A 184 13.70 5.89 0.04
C ILE A 184 15.08 6.20 0.63
N ILE A 185 15.30 7.43 1.07
CA ILE A 185 16.61 7.88 1.56
C ILE A 185 17.00 7.12 2.83
N HIS A 186 16.01 6.86 3.72
CA HIS A 186 16.31 6.27 5.05
C HIS A 186 15.28 5.25 5.54
N LYS A 187 14.00 5.37 5.17
CA LYS A 187 12.89 4.65 5.81
C LYS A 187 12.50 3.36 5.12
N TYR A 188 12.50 3.36 3.78
CA TYR A 188 11.97 2.25 2.98
C TYR A 188 13.03 1.66 2.04
N ASP A 189 12.84 0.42 1.66
CA ASP A 189 13.68 -0.21 0.64
C ASP A 189 13.45 0.45 -0.72
N ARG A 190 14.53 0.96 -1.31
CA ARG A 190 14.50 1.68 -2.60
C ARG A 190 13.84 0.85 -3.69
N LYS A 191 14.26 -0.41 -3.83
CA LYS A 191 13.78 -1.29 -4.91
C LYS A 191 12.28 -1.58 -4.76
N VAL A 192 11.80 -1.73 -3.53
CA VAL A 192 10.38 -1.91 -3.24
C VAL A 192 9.58 -0.68 -3.64
N VAL A 193 9.99 0.51 -3.19
CA VAL A 193 9.27 1.76 -3.49
C VAL A 193 9.29 2.08 -4.99
N GLU A 194 10.44 1.94 -5.65
CA GLU A 194 10.54 2.15 -7.10
C GLU A 194 9.63 1.19 -7.88
N THR A 195 9.57 -0.09 -7.46
CA THR A 195 8.65 -1.08 -8.06
C THR A 195 7.20 -0.71 -7.82
N LEU A 196 6.82 -0.36 -6.60
CA LEU A 196 5.46 0.08 -6.23
C LEU A 196 5.04 1.28 -7.11
N LEU A 197 5.82 2.35 -7.09
CA LEU A 197 5.48 3.60 -7.78
C LEU A 197 5.53 3.49 -9.31
N SER A 198 6.26 2.51 -9.85
CA SER A 198 6.23 2.22 -11.30
C SER A 198 4.87 1.70 -11.77
N LYS A 199 3.98 1.33 -10.82
CA LYS A 199 2.66 0.75 -11.11
C LYS A 199 1.49 1.59 -10.61
N ILE A 200 1.74 2.70 -9.93
CA ILE A 200 0.69 3.58 -9.42
C ILE A 200 0.49 4.74 -10.39
N ALA A 201 -0.74 4.94 -10.87
CA ALA A 201 -1.09 6.09 -11.69
C ALA A 201 -0.83 7.39 -10.92
N TYR A 202 0.03 8.25 -11.46
CA TYR A 202 0.26 9.57 -10.86
C TYR A 202 -0.95 10.49 -11.02
N TYR A 203 -1.70 10.31 -12.10
CA TYR A 203 -2.92 11.05 -12.40
C TYR A 203 -4.04 10.04 -12.67
N PRO A 204 -4.84 9.65 -11.68
CA PRO A 204 -5.96 8.73 -11.83
C PRO A 204 -6.97 9.19 -12.90
N VAL A 205 -7.67 8.26 -13.51
CA VAL A 205 -8.78 8.56 -14.43
C VAL A 205 -9.81 9.43 -13.70
N GLY A 206 -10.25 10.50 -14.38
CA GLY A 206 -11.11 11.52 -13.79
C GLY A 206 -10.36 12.72 -13.19
N THR A 207 -9.02 12.68 -13.10
CA THR A 207 -8.24 13.83 -12.64
C THR A 207 -8.25 14.94 -13.68
N VAL A 208 -8.57 16.16 -13.25
CA VAL A 208 -8.44 17.37 -14.08
C VAL A 208 -6.99 17.84 -14.02
N VAL A 209 -6.39 18.05 -15.17
CA VAL A 209 -4.98 18.45 -15.30
C VAL A 209 -4.84 19.66 -16.22
N LYS A 210 -3.84 20.47 -15.95
CA LYS A 210 -3.37 21.53 -16.84
C LYS A 210 -2.02 21.11 -17.42
N MET A 211 -1.94 20.98 -18.71
CA MET A 211 -0.76 20.55 -19.43
C MET A 211 0.21 21.71 -19.70
N SER A 212 1.47 21.41 -20.02
CA SER A 212 2.52 22.40 -20.27
C SER A 212 2.19 23.37 -21.43
N ASN A 213 1.40 22.92 -22.40
CA ASN A 213 0.89 23.76 -23.51
C ASN A 213 -0.31 24.65 -23.11
N GLN A 214 -0.62 24.76 -21.80
CA GLN A 214 -1.74 25.50 -21.19
C GLN A 214 -3.14 24.92 -21.47
N ALA A 215 -3.27 23.81 -22.22
CA ALA A 215 -4.55 23.14 -22.37
C ALA A 215 -4.98 22.47 -21.06
N GLU A 216 -6.27 22.51 -20.78
CA GLU A 216 -6.90 21.87 -19.61
C GLU A 216 -7.76 20.71 -20.07
N GLY A 217 -7.72 19.62 -19.34
CA GLY A 217 -8.46 18.43 -19.69
C GLY A 217 -8.61 17.46 -18.53
N ILE A 218 -9.25 16.33 -18.83
CA ILE A 218 -9.48 15.24 -17.87
C ILE A 218 -8.73 13.99 -18.32
N VAL A 219 -8.10 13.30 -17.38
CA VAL A 219 -7.48 11.99 -17.62
C VAL A 219 -8.58 10.98 -17.94
N VAL A 220 -8.47 10.31 -19.09
CA VAL A 220 -9.47 9.34 -19.55
C VAL A 220 -8.94 7.92 -19.68
N LEU A 221 -7.61 7.75 -19.74
CA LEU A 221 -6.98 6.43 -19.87
C LEU A 221 -5.55 6.48 -19.33
N GLN A 222 -5.10 5.41 -18.70
CA GLN A 222 -3.70 5.20 -18.34
C GLN A 222 -2.92 4.66 -19.55
N THR A 223 -1.62 4.95 -19.61
CA THR A 223 -0.66 4.34 -20.53
C THR A 223 0.25 3.37 -19.76
N GLU A 224 1.29 2.84 -20.38
CA GLU A 224 2.30 2.03 -19.69
C GLU A 224 3.23 2.86 -18.76
N ASP A 225 3.29 4.18 -18.98
CA ASP A 225 3.99 5.11 -18.10
C ASP A 225 3.00 5.73 -17.10
N PRO A 226 3.14 5.46 -15.79
CA PRO A 226 2.22 5.96 -14.77
C PRO A 226 2.15 7.49 -14.67
N LYS A 227 3.12 8.21 -15.26
CA LYS A 227 3.19 9.68 -15.28
C LYS A 227 2.61 10.31 -16.53
N CYS A 228 2.35 9.51 -17.56
CA CYS A 228 1.99 9.98 -18.91
C CYS A 228 0.63 9.44 -19.37
N PRO A 229 -0.50 9.84 -18.76
CA PRO A 229 -1.83 9.37 -19.15
C PRO A 229 -2.29 9.93 -20.49
N VAL A 230 -3.47 9.48 -20.93
CA VAL A 230 -4.22 10.11 -22.04
C VAL A 230 -5.19 11.14 -21.45
N VAL A 231 -5.12 12.38 -21.92
CA VAL A 231 -5.93 13.50 -21.45
C VAL A 231 -6.90 13.94 -22.57
N LEU A 232 -8.18 14.07 -22.26
CA LEU A 232 -9.21 14.64 -23.12
C LEU A 232 -9.27 16.16 -22.87
N ASP A 233 -9.07 16.96 -23.93
CA ASP A 233 -9.09 18.41 -23.86
C ASP A 233 -10.52 18.96 -23.70
N PHE A 234 -10.76 19.80 -22.71
CA PHE A 234 -12.07 20.41 -22.47
C PHE A 234 -12.51 21.39 -23.56
N HIS A 235 -11.58 21.98 -24.30
CA HIS A 235 -11.85 23.04 -25.28
C HIS A 235 -11.86 22.53 -26.71
N SER A 236 -11.80 21.23 -26.94
CA SER A 236 -11.70 20.62 -28.27
C SER A 236 -12.99 20.62 -29.10
N GLY A 237 -14.12 21.07 -28.56
CA GLY A 237 -15.40 21.10 -29.24
C GLY A 237 -15.89 19.71 -29.64
N GLU A 238 -16.56 19.59 -30.81
CA GLU A 238 -17.11 18.31 -31.31
C GLU A 238 -16.02 17.27 -31.69
N SER A 239 -14.76 17.67 -31.82
CA SER A 239 -13.67 16.80 -32.30
C SER A 239 -12.84 16.18 -31.18
N GLU A 240 -13.38 15.93 -30.01
CA GLU A 240 -12.78 15.19 -28.86
C GLU A 240 -11.25 15.02 -28.95
N LYS A 241 -10.49 16.12 -28.88
CA LYS A 241 -9.03 16.06 -28.99
C LYS A 241 -8.43 15.40 -27.75
N LYS A 242 -7.65 14.34 -27.99
CA LYS A 242 -6.95 13.60 -26.93
C LYS A 242 -5.45 13.80 -27.06
N TYR A 243 -4.80 14.03 -25.93
CA TYR A 243 -3.35 14.07 -25.81
C TYR A 243 -2.86 12.78 -25.15
N ASN A 244 -2.09 11.99 -25.88
CA ASN A 244 -1.36 10.86 -25.31
C ASN A 244 0.02 11.37 -24.86
N LEU A 245 0.18 11.62 -23.56
CA LEU A 245 1.39 12.23 -23.01
C LEU A 245 2.62 11.32 -23.10
N MET A 246 2.43 10.00 -23.25
CA MET A 246 3.54 9.08 -23.49
C MET A 246 4.15 9.25 -24.90
N LEU A 247 3.32 9.59 -25.89
CA LEU A 247 3.74 9.76 -27.30
C LEU A 247 4.12 11.21 -27.62
N GLN A 248 3.55 12.17 -26.92
CA GLN A 248 3.72 13.62 -27.13
C GLN A 248 4.64 14.21 -26.06
N LYS A 249 5.93 13.89 -26.12
CA LYS A 249 6.94 14.24 -25.11
C LYS A 249 7.19 15.74 -24.95
N ASP A 250 6.73 16.56 -25.85
CA ASP A 250 6.74 18.02 -25.82
C ASP A 250 5.60 18.61 -24.98
N ILE A 251 4.65 17.78 -24.56
CA ILE A 251 3.53 18.14 -23.68
C ILE A 251 3.62 17.28 -22.40
N SER A 252 3.68 17.94 -21.25
CA SER A 252 3.75 17.28 -19.93
C SER A 252 2.69 17.84 -18.98
#